data_0bfd986f2ba74fcb972393a80f6802a7
#
_entry.id   0bfd986f2ba74fcb972393a80f6802a7
#
_cell.length_a   1.000
_cell.length_b   1.000
_cell.length_c   1.000
_cell.angle_alpha   90.00
_cell.angle_beta   90.00
_cell.angle_gamma   90.00
#
_symmetry.space_group_name_H-M   'P 1'
#
loop_
_entity.id
_entity.type
_entity.pdbx_description
1 polymer ?
#
loop_
_entity_poly.entity_id
_entity_poly.type
_entity_poly.pdbx_seq_one_letter_code
_entity_poly.pdbx_strand_id
1 'polypeptide(L)'
;MLDLEKNCVFLNHWHVVGHVNDLQEPGDWLSFDLLGERAMVIRGKNGVIRAFHNTCRHRGSRLVEGEQGHCRGAVMCPFHAWVYTLEGELKTPSQPDKFPTLDTTEYGLLALELETWRGFLFLRFESGPQPSIATMMKRHEQELSVYPLEDLQPTDGLYSSPVVPVNWKAMVDVDNECYHCPSAHPGLTDLYGRSYEEGPWLDGTHRIRGPFNEKPSRRELNQGYRELVSQHPEPFNAMPQAWLYIGLFPISVLVFYPESAGFYRSIPLDVQTSVMTGATYSYAGESESMRLAREQAALIDGEVMSEDKHVCELHYQATASKYWEKGLLGDSEKALREHHDMLRGLIPELNNSKA
;
A
#
# COMPACT_ATOMS: atom_id res chain seq x y z
N MET A 1 -15.41 11.24 -13.90
CA MET A 1 -15.09 9.86 -13.50
C MET A 1 -14.22 9.84 -12.24
N LEU A 2 -13.06 10.51 -12.20
CA LEU A 2 -12.16 10.49 -11.03
C LEU A 2 -12.84 10.94 -9.73
N ASP A 3 -13.75 11.93 -9.76
CA ASP A 3 -14.52 12.34 -8.58
C ASP A 3 -15.48 11.24 -8.08
N LEU A 4 -16.04 10.43 -8.99
CA LEU A 4 -16.84 9.27 -8.61
C LEU A 4 -15.94 8.18 -8.01
N GLU A 5 -14.80 7.89 -8.62
CA GLU A 5 -13.81 6.95 -8.08
C GLU A 5 -13.35 7.41 -6.69
N LYS A 6 -13.05 8.71 -6.52
CA LYS A 6 -12.70 9.26 -5.21
C LYS A 6 -13.76 8.92 -4.16
N ASN A 7 -15.02 9.27 -4.42
CA ASN A 7 -16.08 9.17 -3.41
C ASN A 7 -16.63 7.75 -3.22
N CYS A 8 -16.66 6.93 -4.29
CA CYS A 8 -17.26 5.59 -4.23
C CYS A 8 -16.23 4.48 -3.98
N VAL A 9 -14.94 4.72 -4.30
CA VAL A 9 -13.90 3.69 -4.22
C VAL A 9 -12.85 4.04 -3.17
N PHE A 10 -12.28 5.26 -3.21
CA PHE A 10 -11.08 5.52 -2.42
C PHE A 10 -11.35 5.95 -0.99
N LEU A 11 -12.32 6.86 -0.74
CA LEU A 11 -12.47 7.44 0.60
C LEU A 11 -13.04 6.47 1.62
N ASN A 12 -13.82 5.48 1.20
CA ASN A 12 -14.55 4.57 2.06
C ASN A 12 -13.98 3.13 2.08
N HIS A 13 -12.76 2.93 1.56
CA HIS A 13 -12.05 1.66 1.59
C HIS A 13 -10.73 1.79 2.36
N TRP A 14 -10.24 0.66 2.87
CA TRP A 14 -8.99 0.62 3.64
C TRP A 14 -7.75 0.78 2.76
N HIS A 15 -6.81 1.59 3.26
CA HIS A 15 -5.49 1.78 2.67
C HIS A 15 -4.42 1.45 3.70
N VAL A 16 -3.50 0.57 3.37
CA VAL A 16 -2.29 0.37 4.21
C VAL A 16 -1.42 1.62 4.14
N VAL A 17 -0.95 2.12 5.28
CA VAL A 17 -0.20 3.38 5.33
C VAL A 17 1.16 3.28 5.99
N GLY A 18 1.46 2.18 6.65
CA GLY A 18 2.72 1.93 7.33
C GLY A 18 2.63 0.78 8.31
N HIS A 19 3.57 0.73 9.21
CA HIS A 19 3.66 -0.24 10.29
C HIS A 19 3.79 0.47 11.64
N VAL A 20 3.37 -0.15 12.73
CA VAL A 20 3.45 0.44 14.10
C VAL A 20 4.89 0.79 14.49
N ASN A 21 5.88 0.11 13.92
CA ASN A 21 7.30 0.34 14.17
C ASN A 21 7.90 1.48 13.34
N ASP A 22 7.15 2.07 12.40
CA ASP A 22 7.51 3.36 11.78
C ASP A 22 7.31 4.52 12.76
N LEU A 23 6.52 4.30 13.82
CA LEU A 23 6.11 5.30 14.80
C LEU A 23 6.63 4.89 16.20
N GLN A 24 7.95 4.90 16.41
CA GLN A 24 8.56 4.35 17.64
C GLN A 24 8.33 5.25 18.86
N GLU A 25 8.45 6.57 18.68
CA GLU A 25 8.40 7.54 19.76
C GLU A 25 7.10 8.37 19.74
N PRO A 26 6.59 8.82 20.89
CA PRO A 26 5.48 9.77 20.94
C PRO A 26 5.79 11.04 20.12
N GLY A 27 4.94 11.32 19.15
CA GLY A 27 5.12 12.42 18.21
C GLY A 27 5.61 12.01 16.83
N ASP A 28 6.06 10.76 16.64
CA ASP A 28 6.34 10.22 15.32
C ASP A 28 5.04 10.16 14.52
N TRP A 29 5.13 10.54 13.25
CA TRP A 29 3.97 10.56 12.36
C TRP A 29 4.32 10.09 10.95
N LEU A 30 3.30 9.51 10.29
CA LEU A 30 3.25 9.24 8.86
C LEU A 30 2.18 10.10 8.23
N SER A 31 2.33 10.49 6.97
CA SER A 31 1.28 11.11 6.18
C SER A 31 0.83 10.24 5.01
N PHE A 32 -0.41 10.41 4.61
CA PHE A 32 -0.98 9.75 3.45
C PHE A 32 -1.91 10.72 2.71
N ASP A 33 -1.57 11.00 1.46
CA ASP A 33 -2.33 11.88 0.58
C ASP A 33 -3.01 11.04 -0.51
N LEU A 34 -4.28 11.31 -0.77
CA LEU A 34 -5.07 10.61 -1.79
C LEU A 34 -6.11 11.55 -2.40
N LEU A 35 -5.92 11.92 -3.67
CA LEU A 35 -6.87 12.75 -4.46
C LEU A 35 -7.34 14.02 -3.72
N GLY A 36 -6.41 14.71 -3.07
CA GLY A 36 -6.64 15.94 -2.34
C GLY A 36 -7.04 15.77 -0.87
N GLU A 37 -7.43 14.57 -0.44
CA GLU A 37 -7.55 14.26 0.98
C GLU A 37 -6.17 14.00 1.60
N ARG A 38 -6.01 14.32 2.85
CA ARG A 38 -4.74 14.24 3.57
C ARG A 38 -4.94 13.68 4.95
N ALA A 39 -4.19 12.63 5.26
CA ALA A 39 -4.17 12.02 6.58
C ALA A 39 -2.81 12.23 7.27
N MET A 40 -2.85 12.25 8.60
CA MET A 40 -1.70 12.17 9.49
C MET A 40 -1.97 11.04 10.48
N VAL A 41 -1.10 10.04 10.52
CA VAL A 41 -1.11 8.98 11.53
C VAL A 41 0.00 9.28 12.52
N ILE A 42 -0.30 9.38 13.81
CA ILE A 42 0.63 9.88 14.82
C ILE A 42 0.58 9.04 16.10
N ARG A 43 1.72 8.80 16.73
CA ARG A 43 1.78 8.20 18.08
C ARG A 43 1.57 9.27 19.13
N GLY A 44 0.52 9.10 19.94
CA GLY A 44 0.22 9.94 21.10
C GLY A 44 1.19 9.73 22.26
N LYS A 45 1.20 10.64 23.24
CA LYS A 45 2.00 10.52 24.48
C LYS A 45 1.65 9.28 25.29
N ASN A 46 0.41 8.82 25.18
CA ASN A 46 -0.07 7.59 25.83
C ASN A 46 0.28 6.31 25.06
N GLY A 47 1.13 6.40 24.01
CA GLY A 47 1.55 5.28 23.17
C GLY A 47 0.50 4.83 22.13
N VAL A 48 -0.73 5.36 22.18
CA VAL A 48 -1.79 5.00 21.23
C VAL A 48 -1.58 5.72 19.92
N ILE A 49 -1.60 4.97 18.82
CA ILE A 49 -1.54 5.52 17.45
C ILE A 49 -2.95 5.93 17.03
N ARG A 50 -3.06 7.11 16.43
CA ARG A 50 -4.32 7.70 15.94
C ARG A 50 -4.13 8.25 14.54
N ALA A 51 -5.21 8.33 13.79
CA ALA A 51 -5.24 9.00 12.49
C ALA A 51 -6.15 10.22 12.53
N PHE A 52 -5.72 11.29 11.89
CA PHE A 52 -6.47 12.53 11.77
C PHE A 52 -6.38 13.06 10.34
N HIS A 53 -7.38 13.85 9.92
CA HIS A 53 -7.19 14.69 8.76
C HIS A 53 -6.00 15.64 9.00
N ASN A 54 -5.05 15.67 8.10
CA ASN A 54 -3.86 16.56 8.15
C ASN A 54 -4.25 18.00 7.80
N THR A 55 -5.19 18.56 8.56
CA THR A 55 -5.85 19.84 8.25
C THR A 55 -6.16 20.61 9.54
N CYS A 56 -5.61 21.81 9.66
CA CYS A 56 -5.84 22.71 10.79
C CYS A 56 -7.30 23.19 10.83
N ARG A 57 -7.93 23.08 11.98
CA ARG A 57 -9.34 23.46 12.21
C ARG A 57 -9.61 24.97 12.17
N HIS A 58 -8.57 25.80 12.10
CA HIS A 58 -8.71 27.26 11.95
C HIS A 58 -9.07 27.65 10.51
N ARG A 59 -8.18 27.41 9.55
CA ARG A 59 -8.33 27.83 8.15
C ARG A 59 -7.78 26.81 7.15
N GLY A 60 -7.78 25.52 7.49
CA GLY A 60 -7.49 24.43 6.57
C GLY A 60 -6.04 24.27 6.16
N SER A 61 -5.06 24.89 6.85
CA SER A 61 -3.65 24.66 6.54
C SER A 61 -3.25 23.21 6.84
N ARG A 62 -2.38 22.63 5.99
CA ARG A 62 -1.69 21.39 6.30
C ARG A 62 -0.88 21.55 7.60
N LEU A 63 -0.85 20.53 8.44
CA LEU A 63 -0.19 20.53 9.75
C LEU A 63 1.23 19.98 9.67
N VAL A 64 1.42 18.87 8.95
CA VAL A 64 2.72 18.23 8.73
C VAL A 64 2.96 18.03 7.24
N GLU A 65 4.23 18.14 6.82
CA GLU A 65 4.67 18.05 5.42
C GLU A 65 5.69 16.92 5.26
N GLY A 66 5.70 16.27 4.09
CA GLY A 66 6.53 15.11 3.82
C GLY A 66 5.78 13.82 4.11
N GLU A 67 6.47 12.70 4.02
CA GLU A 67 5.89 11.35 4.17
C GLU A 67 5.90 10.88 5.62
N GLN A 68 6.90 11.27 6.39
CA GLN A 68 7.07 10.94 7.80
C GLN A 68 7.87 12.02 8.54
N GLY A 69 7.78 12.04 9.86
CA GLY A 69 8.54 12.97 10.68
C GLY A 69 8.19 12.90 12.16
N HIS A 70 8.60 13.93 12.92
CA HIS A 70 8.43 13.96 14.36
C HIS A 70 7.94 15.32 14.86
N CYS A 71 6.90 15.32 15.67
CA CYS A 71 6.38 16.48 16.41
C CYS A 71 6.85 16.45 17.87
N ARG A 72 7.64 17.43 18.30
CA ARG A 72 8.16 17.52 19.68
C ARG A 72 7.08 17.83 20.71
N GLY A 73 6.26 16.81 21.02
CA GLY A 73 5.26 16.83 22.08
C GLY A 73 3.94 17.57 21.78
N ALA A 74 3.79 18.19 20.60
CA ALA A 74 2.56 18.81 20.12
C ALA A 74 2.63 19.01 18.60
N VAL A 75 1.48 19.07 17.93
CA VAL A 75 1.35 19.44 16.52
C VAL A 75 1.04 20.92 16.42
N MET A 76 1.92 21.68 15.79
CA MET A 76 1.75 23.13 15.63
C MET A 76 1.47 23.49 14.17
N CYS A 77 0.36 24.17 13.93
CA CYS A 77 0.00 24.66 12.61
C CYS A 77 1.03 25.69 12.10
N PRO A 78 1.63 25.49 10.92
CA PRO A 78 2.65 26.41 10.41
C PRO A 78 2.09 27.78 10.00
N PHE A 79 0.75 27.89 9.82
CA PHE A 79 0.16 29.14 9.33
C PHE A 79 -0.05 30.17 10.45
N HIS A 80 -0.75 29.79 11.54
CA HIS A 80 -1.08 30.72 12.63
C HIS A 80 -0.74 30.15 14.02
N ALA A 81 0.13 29.15 14.08
CA ALA A 81 0.61 28.54 15.31
C ALA A 81 -0.52 28.08 16.27
N TRP A 82 -1.64 27.55 15.73
CA TRP A 82 -2.58 26.80 16.54
C TRP A 82 -1.92 25.49 16.97
N VAL A 83 -2.01 25.17 18.25
CA VAL A 83 -1.31 24.02 18.83
C VAL A 83 -2.31 22.94 19.22
N TYR A 84 -2.08 21.73 18.73
CA TYR A 84 -2.85 20.54 19.08
C TYR A 84 -1.98 19.58 19.92
N THR A 85 -2.60 18.85 20.83
CA THR A 85 -1.94 17.73 21.50
C THR A 85 -1.64 16.63 20.50
N LEU A 86 -0.79 15.67 20.85
CA LEU A 86 -0.56 14.48 20.01
C LEU A 86 -1.80 13.56 19.94
N GLU A 87 -2.75 13.76 20.85
CA GLU A 87 -4.05 13.10 20.89
C GLU A 87 -5.12 13.81 20.03
N GLY A 88 -4.77 14.95 19.41
CA GLY A 88 -5.61 15.70 18.48
C GLY A 88 -6.45 16.81 19.10
N GLU A 89 -6.40 17.04 20.41
CA GLU A 89 -7.15 18.11 21.08
C GLU A 89 -6.54 19.49 20.77
N LEU A 90 -7.37 20.51 20.56
CA LEU A 90 -6.88 21.88 20.45
C LEU A 90 -6.41 22.37 21.83
N LYS A 91 -5.11 22.56 21.98
CA LYS A 91 -4.53 23.08 23.23
C LYS A 91 -4.69 24.58 23.36
N THR A 92 -4.36 25.33 22.32
CA THR A 92 -4.46 26.79 22.31
C THR A 92 -4.29 27.39 20.91
N PRO A 93 -5.01 28.46 20.56
CA PRO A 93 -4.62 29.32 19.46
C PRO A 93 -3.40 30.19 19.87
N SER A 94 -2.69 30.78 18.92
CA SER A 94 -1.50 31.61 19.17
C SER A 94 -1.82 32.91 19.91
N GLN A 95 -3.01 33.43 19.79
CA GLN A 95 -3.48 34.66 20.44
C GLN A 95 -4.87 34.40 21.02
N PRO A 96 -4.98 33.68 22.16
CA PRO A 96 -6.25 33.26 22.71
C PRO A 96 -7.21 34.42 22.99
N ASP A 97 -6.69 35.57 23.39
CA ASP A 97 -7.50 36.78 23.65
C ASP A 97 -8.24 37.30 22.40
N LYS A 98 -7.82 36.90 21.22
CA LYS A 98 -8.49 37.24 19.95
C LYS A 98 -9.65 36.31 19.62
N PHE A 99 -9.83 35.24 20.38
CA PHE A 99 -10.87 34.23 20.20
C PHE A 99 -11.74 34.06 21.45
N PRO A 100 -12.42 35.10 21.91
CA PRO A 100 -13.10 35.09 23.22
C PRO A 100 -14.27 34.09 23.30
N THR A 101 -14.80 33.63 22.16
CA THR A 101 -15.91 32.66 22.08
C THR A 101 -15.48 31.27 21.65
N LEU A 102 -14.13 31.03 21.52
CA LEU A 102 -13.62 29.73 21.08
C LEU A 102 -13.77 28.70 22.21
N ASP A 103 -14.55 27.69 21.99
CA ASP A 103 -14.50 26.47 22.78
C ASP A 103 -13.48 25.51 22.21
N THR A 104 -12.32 25.37 22.86
CA THR A 104 -11.22 24.52 22.38
C THR A 104 -11.63 23.05 22.28
N THR A 105 -12.65 22.60 23.00
CA THR A 105 -13.12 21.20 22.96
C THR A 105 -13.82 20.85 21.64
N GLU A 106 -14.35 21.85 20.94
CA GLU A 106 -15.01 21.66 19.64
C GLU A 106 -14.05 21.73 18.44
N TYR A 107 -12.81 22.19 18.66
CA TYR A 107 -11.84 22.45 17.59
C TYR A 107 -10.64 21.48 17.56
N GLY A 108 -10.80 20.30 18.15
CA GLY A 108 -9.85 19.19 17.98
C GLY A 108 -9.73 18.76 16.51
N LEU A 109 -8.64 18.06 16.17
CA LEU A 109 -8.44 17.48 14.85
C LEU A 109 -9.55 16.46 14.55
N LEU A 110 -9.97 16.40 13.30
CA LEU A 110 -10.97 15.43 12.86
C LEU A 110 -10.31 14.05 12.74
N ALA A 111 -10.83 13.10 13.51
CA ALA A 111 -10.33 11.73 13.51
C ALA A 111 -10.70 11.00 12.21
N LEU A 112 -9.81 10.10 11.79
CA LEU A 112 -10.03 9.11 10.75
C LEU A 112 -10.13 7.72 11.35
N GLU A 113 -10.77 6.80 10.65
CA GLU A 113 -10.76 5.41 11.05
C GLU A 113 -9.38 4.80 10.83
N LEU A 114 -8.87 4.11 11.84
CA LEU A 114 -7.57 3.45 11.84
C LEU A 114 -7.72 2.06 12.44
N GLU A 115 -7.22 1.06 11.74
CA GLU A 115 -7.09 -0.31 12.24
C GLU A 115 -5.64 -0.76 12.18
N THR A 116 -5.28 -1.64 13.10
CA THR A 116 -3.98 -2.32 13.10
C THR A 116 -4.20 -3.82 12.93
N TRP A 117 -3.52 -4.41 11.94
CA TRP A 117 -3.50 -5.83 11.76
C TRP A 117 -2.06 -6.33 11.65
N ARG A 118 -1.65 -7.19 12.59
CA ARG A 118 -0.29 -7.74 12.68
C ARG A 118 0.83 -6.69 12.50
N GLY A 119 0.62 -5.50 13.11
CA GLY A 119 1.54 -4.37 13.02
C GLY A 119 1.29 -3.42 11.86
N PHE A 120 0.73 -3.85 10.74
CA PHE A 120 0.38 -2.95 9.64
C PHE A 120 -0.76 -2.02 10.01
N LEU A 121 -0.64 -0.75 9.64
CA LEU A 121 -1.60 0.33 9.88
C LEU A 121 -2.47 0.55 8.64
N PHE A 122 -3.78 0.52 8.84
CA PHE A 122 -4.77 0.76 7.78
C PHE A 122 -5.67 1.90 8.16
N LEU A 123 -5.88 2.84 7.25
CA LEU A 123 -6.84 3.92 7.45
C LEU A 123 -7.86 3.98 6.30
N ARG A 124 -9.02 4.60 6.58
CA ARG A 124 -9.96 5.09 5.57
C ARG A 124 -10.47 6.47 5.97
N PHE A 125 -10.77 7.29 4.96
CA PHE A 125 -11.19 8.68 5.15
C PHE A 125 -12.65 8.80 5.58
N GLU A 126 -13.49 7.86 5.16
CA GLU A 126 -14.91 7.80 5.47
C GLU A 126 -15.31 6.37 5.82
N SER A 127 -16.31 6.21 6.65
CA SER A 127 -16.88 4.88 6.93
C SER A 127 -17.46 4.25 5.68
N GLY A 128 -17.18 2.96 5.46
CA GLY A 128 -17.56 2.26 4.25
C GLY A 128 -18.01 0.82 4.47
N PRO A 129 -18.36 0.12 3.39
CA PRO A 129 -18.95 -1.22 3.47
C PRO A 129 -17.93 -2.32 3.77
N GLN A 130 -16.64 -2.05 3.62
CA GLN A 130 -15.63 -3.06 3.92
C GLN A 130 -15.65 -3.43 5.41
N PRO A 131 -15.57 -4.73 5.74
CA PRO A 131 -15.42 -5.18 7.12
C PRO A 131 -14.05 -4.76 7.70
N SER A 132 -13.80 -5.12 8.95
CA SER A 132 -12.48 -4.93 9.56
C SER A 132 -11.39 -5.65 8.78
N ILE A 133 -10.17 -5.12 8.82
CA ILE A 133 -8.99 -5.76 8.18
C ILE A 133 -8.79 -7.19 8.69
N ALA A 134 -8.97 -7.40 10.00
CA ALA A 134 -8.87 -8.74 10.58
C ALA A 134 -9.88 -9.73 9.96
N THR A 135 -11.09 -9.27 9.64
CA THR A 135 -12.10 -10.08 8.95
C THR A 135 -11.68 -10.37 7.51
N MET A 136 -11.21 -9.36 6.78
CA MET A 136 -10.74 -9.51 5.38
C MET A 136 -9.55 -10.48 5.30
N MET A 137 -8.59 -10.36 6.23
CA MET A 137 -7.36 -11.17 6.23
C MET A 137 -7.53 -12.57 6.83
N LYS A 138 -8.67 -12.89 7.44
CA LYS A 138 -8.91 -14.17 8.14
C LYS A 138 -8.59 -15.40 7.29
N ARG A 139 -8.93 -15.39 6.01
CA ARG A 139 -8.69 -16.53 5.11
C ARG A 139 -7.20 -16.78 4.83
N HIS A 140 -6.34 -15.80 5.08
CA HIS A 140 -4.90 -15.85 4.86
C HIS A 140 -4.09 -16.13 6.15
N GLU A 141 -4.72 -16.12 7.34
CA GLU A 141 -4.05 -16.22 8.63
C GLU A 141 -3.19 -17.48 8.78
N GLN A 142 -3.69 -18.63 8.29
CA GLN A 142 -2.92 -19.87 8.37
C GLN A 142 -1.63 -19.81 7.54
N GLU A 143 -1.70 -19.29 6.31
CA GLU A 143 -0.55 -19.14 5.44
C GLU A 143 0.43 -18.08 5.97
N LEU A 144 -0.11 -16.98 6.51
CA LEU A 144 0.68 -15.87 7.03
C LEU A 144 1.24 -16.11 8.45
N SER A 145 0.82 -17.19 9.13
CA SER A 145 1.24 -17.48 10.50
C SER A 145 2.75 -17.71 10.67
N VAL A 146 3.43 -18.08 9.59
CA VAL A 146 4.89 -18.32 9.60
C VAL A 146 5.71 -17.04 9.56
N TYR A 147 5.10 -15.90 9.17
CA TYR A 147 5.78 -14.62 9.06
C TYR A 147 5.65 -13.83 10.37
N PRO A 148 6.75 -13.38 11.01
CA PRO A 148 6.72 -12.61 12.26
C PRO A 148 6.45 -11.12 11.99
N LEU A 149 5.20 -10.82 11.61
CA LEU A 149 4.82 -9.50 11.10
C LEU A 149 4.74 -8.42 12.18
N GLU A 150 4.51 -8.80 13.44
CA GLU A 150 4.35 -7.86 14.55
C GLU A 150 5.65 -7.13 14.91
N ASP A 151 6.79 -7.75 14.62
CA ASP A 151 8.13 -7.27 14.98
C ASP A 151 8.94 -6.76 13.77
N LEU A 152 8.27 -6.45 12.65
CA LEU A 152 8.91 -5.91 11.45
C LEU A 152 9.71 -4.63 11.78
N GLN A 153 10.89 -4.51 11.18
CA GLN A 153 11.76 -3.36 11.36
C GLN A 153 11.81 -2.52 10.07
N PRO A 154 11.56 -1.20 10.15
CA PRO A 154 11.71 -0.32 8.99
C PRO A 154 13.13 -0.41 8.41
N THR A 155 13.24 -0.42 7.08
CA THR A 155 14.53 -0.38 6.39
C THR A 155 14.85 1.05 5.92
N ASP A 156 14.31 1.45 4.77
CA ASP A 156 14.61 2.76 4.13
C ASP A 156 13.44 3.75 4.24
N GLY A 157 12.38 3.40 4.97
CA GLY A 157 11.15 4.18 5.08
C GLY A 157 10.23 4.03 3.88
N LEU A 158 9.31 4.99 3.71
CA LEU A 158 8.41 5.02 2.57
C LEU A 158 9.17 5.40 1.29
N TYR A 159 8.91 4.67 0.20
CA TYR A 159 9.41 5.02 -1.13
C TYR A 159 8.27 5.48 -2.04
N SER A 160 8.65 6.26 -3.06
CA SER A 160 7.75 6.72 -4.11
C SER A 160 8.42 6.55 -5.46
N SER A 161 7.73 5.93 -6.42
CA SER A 161 8.23 5.84 -7.78
C SER A 161 8.19 7.21 -8.47
N PRO A 162 8.90 7.40 -9.58
CA PRO A 162 8.58 8.46 -10.52
C PRO A 162 7.11 8.36 -10.97
N VAL A 163 6.53 9.52 -11.37
CA VAL A 163 5.19 9.55 -11.94
C VAL A 163 5.11 8.70 -13.20
N VAL A 164 4.10 7.83 -13.26
CA VAL A 164 3.82 6.97 -14.41
C VAL A 164 2.65 7.59 -15.20
N PRO A 165 2.78 7.82 -16.52
CA PRO A 165 1.77 8.49 -17.33
C PRO A 165 0.65 7.52 -17.75
N VAL A 166 0.02 6.87 -16.77
CA VAL A 166 -1.12 5.96 -16.96
C VAL A 166 -2.18 6.17 -15.89
N ASN A 167 -3.42 5.82 -16.20
CA ASN A 167 -4.47 5.76 -15.18
C ASN A 167 -4.17 4.66 -14.14
N TRP A 168 -4.52 4.88 -12.89
CA TRP A 168 -4.28 3.96 -11.78
C TRP A 168 -4.80 2.53 -12.04
N LYS A 169 -5.91 2.39 -12.78
CA LYS A 169 -6.47 1.07 -13.13
C LYS A 169 -5.52 0.24 -13.98
N ALA A 170 -4.80 0.88 -14.92
CA ALA A 170 -3.81 0.17 -15.72
C ALA A 170 -2.64 -0.37 -14.89
N MET A 171 -2.27 0.32 -13.80
CA MET A 171 -1.25 -0.19 -12.86
C MET A 171 -1.79 -1.34 -12.00
N VAL A 172 -3.05 -1.25 -11.57
CA VAL A 172 -3.67 -2.29 -10.75
C VAL A 172 -4.02 -3.52 -11.59
N ASP A 173 -4.31 -3.35 -12.87
CA ASP A 173 -4.68 -4.44 -13.76
C ASP A 173 -3.56 -5.49 -13.89
N VAL A 174 -2.29 -5.09 -13.93
CA VAL A 174 -1.14 -6.03 -13.96
C VAL A 174 -0.95 -6.77 -12.65
N ASP A 175 -1.38 -6.22 -11.51
CA ASP A 175 -1.34 -6.88 -10.20
C ASP A 175 -2.47 -7.94 -10.05
N ASN A 176 -3.42 -7.97 -10.97
CA ASN A 176 -4.61 -8.83 -10.88
C ASN A 176 -4.54 -10.08 -11.77
N GLU A 177 -3.42 -10.31 -12.45
CA GLU A 177 -3.22 -11.50 -13.26
C GLU A 177 -1.73 -11.76 -13.51
N CYS A 178 -1.36 -13.02 -13.70
CA CYS A 178 0.00 -13.44 -14.07
C CYS A 178 0.09 -14.00 -15.49
N TYR A 179 -0.93 -13.78 -16.33
CA TYR A 179 -0.92 -14.25 -17.71
C TYR A 179 0.16 -13.55 -18.55
N HIS A 180 0.46 -12.28 -18.23
CA HIS A 180 1.55 -11.51 -18.86
C HIS A 180 2.94 -11.93 -18.35
N CYS A 181 3.08 -12.47 -17.13
CA CYS A 181 4.36 -12.72 -16.48
C CYS A 181 5.37 -13.52 -17.34
N PRO A 182 4.98 -14.62 -18.02
CA PRO A 182 5.94 -15.37 -18.84
C PRO A 182 6.53 -14.61 -20.04
N SER A 183 5.85 -13.57 -20.51
CA SER A 183 6.27 -12.75 -21.65
C SER A 183 6.92 -11.45 -21.24
N ALA A 184 6.42 -10.82 -20.18
CA ALA A 184 6.90 -9.53 -19.71
C ALA A 184 8.08 -9.64 -18.72
N HIS A 185 8.10 -10.70 -17.86
CA HIS A 185 9.04 -10.83 -16.76
C HIS A 185 9.96 -12.06 -16.89
N PRO A 186 11.00 -12.02 -17.73
CA PRO A 186 11.94 -13.14 -17.83
C PRO A 186 12.66 -13.45 -16.50
N GLY A 187 12.85 -12.43 -15.64
CA GLY A 187 13.39 -12.59 -14.29
C GLY A 187 12.49 -13.41 -13.39
N LEU A 188 11.22 -13.07 -13.27
CA LEU A 188 10.26 -13.84 -12.47
C LEU A 188 10.03 -15.24 -13.05
N THR A 189 9.98 -15.36 -14.37
CA THR A 189 9.85 -16.68 -15.04
C THR A 189 11.02 -17.60 -14.71
N ASP A 190 12.22 -17.07 -14.59
CA ASP A 190 13.39 -17.83 -14.15
C ASP A 190 13.32 -18.19 -12.66
N LEU A 191 12.83 -17.29 -11.81
CA LEU A 191 12.69 -17.50 -10.37
C LEU A 191 11.56 -18.48 -10.01
N TYR A 192 10.36 -18.29 -10.57
CA TYR A 192 9.14 -19.04 -10.24
C TYR A 192 8.84 -20.20 -11.21
N GLY A 193 9.45 -20.19 -12.37
CA GLY A 193 9.00 -21.06 -13.47
C GLY A 193 7.67 -20.53 -14.04
N ARG A 194 6.74 -21.49 -14.29
CA ARG A 194 5.37 -21.18 -14.76
C ARG A 194 4.30 -21.53 -13.74
N SER A 195 4.70 -21.69 -12.48
CA SER A 195 3.84 -22.23 -11.42
C SER A 195 3.34 -21.11 -10.52
N TYR A 196 2.55 -20.18 -11.07
CA TYR A 196 1.82 -19.21 -10.27
C TYR A 196 0.57 -19.83 -9.68
N GLU A 197 0.28 -19.48 -8.44
CA GLU A 197 -0.95 -19.82 -7.75
C GLU A 197 -1.76 -18.53 -7.57
N GLU A 198 -2.88 -18.44 -8.28
CA GLU A 198 -3.79 -17.28 -8.19
C GLU A 198 -5.09 -17.69 -7.52
N GLY A 199 -5.56 -16.86 -6.59
CA GLY A 199 -6.88 -17.00 -5.97
C GLY A 199 -7.89 -16.00 -6.53
N PRO A 200 -9.19 -16.21 -6.29
CA PRO A 200 -10.20 -15.22 -6.63
C PRO A 200 -10.18 -14.03 -5.65
N TRP A 201 -10.74 -12.90 -6.07
CA TRP A 201 -11.16 -11.86 -5.15
C TRP A 201 -12.27 -12.39 -4.24
N LEU A 202 -12.05 -12.31 -2.94
CA LEU A 202 -13.02 -12.69 -1.93
C LEU A 202 -12.80 -11.85 -0.68
N ASP A 203 -13.88 -11.33 -0.10
CA ASP A 203 -13.84 -10.48 1.09
C ASP A 203 -12.92 -9.25 0.95
N GLY A 204 -12.78 -8.71 -0.28
CA GLY A 204 -11.94 -7.56 -0.57
C GLY A 204 -10.43 -7.86 -0.64
N THR A 205 -10.05 -9.14 -0.71
CA THR A 205 -8.66 -9.58 -0.85
C THR A 205 -8.46 -10.52 -2.03
N HIS A 206 -7.27 -10.48 -2.62
CA HIS A 206 -6.81 -11.35 -3.69
C HIS A 206 -5.44 -11.93 -3.30
N ARG A 207 -5.15 -13.18 -3.72
CA ARG A 207 -3.88 -13.85 -3.38
C ARG A 207 -3.18 -14.32 -4.63
N ILE A 208 -1.89 -13.95 -4.74
CA ILE A 208 -0.96 -14.49 -5.73
C ILE A 208 0.24 -15.05 -4.98
N ARG A 209 0.72 -16.23 -5.39
CA ARG A 209 1.94 -16.84 -4.85
C ARG A 209 2.82 -17.35 -5.99
N GLY A 210 4.10 -16.97 -5.97
CA GLY A 210 5.14 -17.46 -6.88
C GLY A 210 6.09 -18.39 -6.15
N PRO A 211 5.86 -19.73 -6.11
CA PRO A 211 6.80 -20.68 -5.53
C PRO A 211 8.09 -20.72 -6.37
N PHE A 212 9.23 -20.84 -5.72
CA PHE A 212 10.50 -20.90 -6.45
C PHE A 212 10.57 -22.17 -7.30
N ASN A 213 11.12 -22.01 -8.50
CA ASN A 213 11.30 -23.11 -9.44
C ASN A 213 12.17 -24.22 -8.82
N GLU A 214 11.79 -25.48 -9.00
CA GLU A 214 12.61 -26.63 -8.56
C GLU A 214 13.97 -26.68 -9.28
N LYS A 215 14.02 -26.18 -10.52
CA LYS A 215 15.26 -26.12 -11.33
C LYS A 215 16.11 -24.93 -10.88
N PRO A 216 17.45 -25.05 -10.95
CA PRO A 216 18.35 -23.92 -10.74
C PRO A 216 18.02 -22.76 -11.68
N SER A 217 18.12 -21.54 -11.16
CA SER A 217 17.97 -20.32 -11.96
C SER A 217 19.10 -20.19 -12.98
N ARG A 218 18.76 -19.66 -14.15
CA ARG A 218 19.72 -19.38 -15.23
C ARG A 218 20.36 -18.00 -15.11
N ARG A 219 19.64 -17.09 -14.44
CA ARG A 219 20.09 -15.72 -14.17
C ARG A 219 20.92 -15.72 -12.89
N GLU A 220 22.11 -15.14 -12.95
CA GLU A 220 23.04 -15.08 -11.82
C GLU A 220 22.40 -14.39 -10.59
N LEU A 221 21.68 -13.30 -10.79
CA LEU A 221 20.98 -12.58 -9.73
C LEU A 221 19.98 -13.50 -9.00
N ASN A 222 19.12 -14.19 -9.74
CA ASN A 222 18.11 -15.07 -9.16
C ASN A 222 18.72 -16.29 -8.46
N GLN A 223 19.80 -16.85 -9.05
CA GLN A 223 20.53 -17.96 -8.44
C GLN A 223 21.17 -17.53 -7.12
N GLY A 224 21.84 -16.37 -7.11
CA GLY A 224 22.42 -15.79 -5.89
C GLY A 224 21.38 -15.51 -4.82
N TYR A 225 20.23 -14.95 -5.19
CA TYR A 225 19.12 -14.74 -4.29
C TYR A 225 18.65 -16.05 -3.62
N ARG A 226 18.42 -17.09 -4.41
CA ARG A 226 17.97 -18.40 -3.91
C ARG A 226 19.00 -19.06 -2.98
N GLU A 227 20.30 -18.91 -3.30
CA GLU A 227 21.38 -19.40 -2.46
C GLU A 227 21.40 -18.68 -1.11
N LEU A 228 21.23 -17.36 -1.09
CA LEU A 228 21.13 -16.58 0.14
C LEU A 228 19.91 -17.00 0.99
N VAL A 229 18.75 -17.16 0.36
CA VAL A 229 17.52 -17.63 1.05
C VAL A 229 17.75 -19.03 1.65
N SER A 230 18.46 -19.92 0.96
CA SER A 230 18.77 -21.26 1.49
C SER A 230 19.70 -21.25 2.72
N GLN A 231 20.39 -20.13 2.97
CA GLN A 231 21.32 -19.92 4.10
C GLN A 231 20.68 -19.20 5.28
N HIS A 232 19.37 -18.90 5.23
CA HIS A 232 18.71 -18.25 6.34
C HIS A 232 18.82 -19.09 7.62
N PRO A 233 19.14 -18.47 8.77
CA PRO A 233 19.22 -19.18 10.03
C PRO A 233 17.83 -19.54 10.57
N GLU A 234 17.79 -20.41 11.57
CA GLU A 234 16.56 -20.63 12.35
C GLU A 234 16.12 -19.33 13.06
N PRO A 235 14.81 -19.04 13.10
CA PRO A 235 13.70 -19.83 12.57
C PRO A 235 13.39 -19.55 11.09
N PHE A 236 14.10 -18.64 10.43
CA PHE A 236 13.81 -18.15 9.08
C PHE A 236 14.08 -19.18 7.97
N ASN A 237 14.88 -20.21 8.24
CA ASN A 237 15.10 -21.33 7.30
C ASN A 237 13.82 -22.15 7.01
N ALA A 238 12.77 -22.00 7.84
CA ALA A 238 11.47 -22.62 7.63
C ALA A 238 10.51 -21.75 6.79
N MET A 239 10.92 -20.54 6.39
CA MET A 239 10.10 -19.67 5.55
C MET A 239 9.80 -20.32 4.21
N PRO A 240 8.59 -20.09 3.63
CA PRO A 240 8.25 -20.57 2.31
C PRO A 240 9.24 -20.10 1.25
N GLN A 241 9.72 -21.01 0.42
CA GLN A 241 10.53 -20.69 -0.77
C GLN A 241 9.60 -20.15 -1.88
N ALA A 242 9.04 -18.98 -1.63
CA ALA A 242 8.04 -18.35 -2.49
C ALA A 242 7.93 -16.86 -2.18
N TRP A 243 7.48 -16.09 -3.13
CA TRP A 243 6.96 -14.74 -2.92
C TRP A 243 5.44 -14.81 -2.85
N LEU A 244 4.87 -14.13 -1.88
CA LEU A 244 3.43 -14.11 -1.65
C LEU A 244 2.93 -12.66 -1.67
N TYR A 245 1.85 -12.43 -2.40
CA TYR A 245 1.19 -11.14 -2.57
C TYR A 245 -0.26 -11.26 -2.14
N ILE A 246 -0.72 -10.34 -1.30
CA ILE A 246 -2.13 -10.21 -0.92
C ILE A 246 -2.61 -8.83 -1.39
N GLY A 247 -3.34 -8.82 -2.49
CA GLY A 247 -4.05 -7.63 -2.96
C GLY A 247 -5.18 -7.28 -1.99
N LEU A 248 -5.29 -6.00 -1.66
CA LEU A 248 -6.39 -5.41 -0.90
C LEU A 248 -7.06 -4.34 -1.78
N PHE A 249 -8.35 -4.54 -2.01
CA PHE A 249 -9.13 -3.58 -2.78
C PHE A 249 -9.15 -2.20 -2.09
N PRO A 250 -8.93 -1.06 -2.80
CA PRO A 250 -8.87 -0.96 -4.25
C PRO A 250 -7.47 -1.01 -4.87
N ILE A 251 -6.39 -0.63 -4.17
CA ILE A 251 -5.10 -0.29 -4.78
C ILE A 251 -3.88 -0.78 -4.00
N SER A 252 -4.07 -1.50 -2.93
CA SER A 252 -2.97 -1.89 -2.04
C SER A 252 -2.59 -3.35 -2.21
N VAL A 253 -1.31 -3.67 -2.04
CA VAL A 253 -0.79 -5.04 -2.02
C VAL A 253 0.15 -5.17 -0.82
N LEU A 254 -0.07 -6.20 0.01
CA LEU A 254 0.90 -6.65 1.00
C LEU A 254 1.81 -7.71 0.35
N VAL A 255 3.09 -7.62 0.60
CA VAL A 255 4.10 -8.55 0.07
C VAL A 255 4.82 -9.27 1.20
N PHE A 256 5.09 -10.57 0.99
CA PHE A 256 5.73 -11.43 1.97
C PHE A 256 6.75 -12.31 1.28
N TYR A 257 8.03 -12.07 1.58
CA TYR A 257 9.18 -12.77 1.06
C TYR A 257 9.86 -13.57 2.19
N PRO A 258 10.73 -14.53 1.86
CA PRO A 258 11.43 -15.30 2.89
C PRO A 258 12.26 -14.45 3.86
N GLU A 259 12.73 -13.28 3.43
CA GLU A 259 13.62 -12.38 4.20
C GLU A 259 12.96 -11.05 4.61
N SER A 260 11.79 -10.73 4.06
CA SER A 260 11.19 -9.41 4.25
C SER A 260 9.66 -9.44 4.08
N ALA A 261 9.01 -8.41 4.56
CA ALA A 261 7.62 -8.12 4.25
C ALA A 261 7.45 -6.64 3.92
N GLY A 262 6.35 -6.28 3.26
CA GLY A 262 6.11 -4.89 2.92
C GLY A 262 4.74 -4.66 2.34
N PHE A 263 4.59 -3.50 1.74
CA PHE A 263 3.38 -3.16 0.97
C PHE A 263 3.72 -2.17 -0.14
N TYR A 264 2.87 -2.13 -1.15
CA TYR A 264 2.82 -1.04 -2.12
C TYR A 264 1.38 -0.67 -2.47
N ARG A 265 1.22 0.50 -3.09
CA ARG A 265 -0.07 1.08 -3.48
C ARG A 265 0.09 1.82 -4.80
N SER A 266 -0.88 1.67 -5.69
CA SER A 266 -0.98 2.40 -6.95
C SER A 266 -1.86 3.64 -6.79
N ILE A 267 -1.26 4.78 -6.42
CA ILE A 267 -1.96 6.02 -6.06
C ILE A 267 -2.28 6.84 -7.31
N PRO A 268 -3.58 7.14 -7.62
CA PRO A 268 -3.93 8.10 -8.66
C PRO A 268 -3.52 9.52 -8.26
N LEU A 269 -2.85 10.22 -9.17
CA LEU A 269 -2.60 11.66 -9.03
C LEU A 269 -3.67 12.47 -9.77
N ASP A 270 -4.05 12.01 -10.96
CA ASP A 270 -5.14 12.51 -11.78
C ASP A 270 -5.70 11.39 -12.68
N VAL A 271 -6.49 11.76 -13.70
CA VAL A 271 -7.11 10.79 -14.63
C VAL A 271 -6.09 10.03 -15.47
N GLN A 272 -4.89 10.58 -15.68
CA GLN A 272 -3.89 10.09 -16.63
C GLN A 272 -2.57 9.74 -16.00
N THR A 273 -2.38 10.07 -14.72
CA THR A 273 -1.10 9.85 -14.03
C THR A 273 -1.29 9.18 -12.69
N SER A 274 -0.33 8.35 -12.35
CA SER A 274 -0.29 7.61 -11.08
C SER A 274 1.12 7.52 -10.54
N VAL A 275 1.25 7.14 -9.29
CA VAL A 275 2.51 6.88 -8.61
C VAL A 275 2.39 5.62 -7.77
N MET A 276 3.44 4.81 -7.72
CA MET A 276 3.51 3.70 -6.78
C MET A 276 4.24 4.15 -5.52
N THR A 277 3.67 3.89 -4.36
CA THR A 277 4.30 4.17 -3.06
C THR A 277 4.26 2.92 -2.19
N GLY A 278 5.24 2.75 -1.32
CA GLY A 278 5.28 1.57 -0.46
C GLY A 278 6.37 1.62 0.59
N ALA A 279 6.53 0.54 1.33
CA ALA A 279 7.63 0.34 2.28
C ALA A 279 8.02 -1.13 2.34
N THR A 280 9.30 -1.38 2.56
CA THR A 280 9.85 -2.70 2.85
C THR A 280 10.36 -2.74 4.28
N TYR A 281 10.15 -3.86 4.95
CA TYR A 281 10.55 -4.10 6.33
C TYR A 281 11.37 -5.39 6.40
N SER A 282 12.41 -5.39 7.22
CA SER A 282 13.11 -6.61 7.58
C SER A 282 12.44 -7.30 8.77
N TYR A 283 12.64 -8.61 8.91
CA TYR A 283 12.24 -9.32 10.13
C TYR A 283 13.21 -9.01 11.27
N ALA A 284 12.71 -8.94 12.49
CA ALA A 284 13.54 -8.73 13.66
C ALA A 284 14.59 -9.86 13.79
N GLY A 285 15.85 -9.47 14.00
CA GLY A 285 16.96 -10.43 14.02
C GLY A 285 17.49 -10.81 12.64
N GLU A 286 17.27 -9.95 11.63
CA GLU A 286 17.80 -10.13 10.27
C GLU A 286 19.29 -10.53 10.30
N SER A 287 19.62 -11.65 9.66
CA SER A 287 21.00 -12.09 9.45
C SER A 287 21.63 -11.41 8.23
N GLU A 288 22.94 -11.56 8.09
CA GLU A 288 23.65 -11.05 6.91
C GLU A 288 23.13 -11.70 5.61
N SER A 289 22.83 -13.00 5.61
CA SER A 289 22.25 -13.67 4.43
C SER A 289 20.86 -13.13 4.08
N MET A 290 20.02 -12.81 5.09
CA MET A 290 18.69 -12.22 4.89
C MET A 290 18.80 -10.79 4.35
N ARG A 291 19.70 -9.97 4.91
CA ARG A 291 19.95 -8.61 4.42
C ARG A 291 20.38 -8.60 2.95
N LEU A 292 21.34 -9.45 2.59
CA LEU A 292 21.80 -9.59 1.21
C LEU A 292 20.72 -10.16 0.29
N ALA A 293 19.89 -11.11 0.77
CA ALA A 293 18.74 -11.61 0.01
C ALA A 293 17.74 -10.50 -0.27
N ARG A 294 17.42 -9.67 0.73
CA ARG A 294 16.52 -8.50 0.58
C ARG A 294 17.05 -7.48 -0.44
N GLU A 295 18.36 -7.23 -0.44
CA GLU A 295 18.98 -6.36 -1.43
C GLU A 295 18.86 -6.94 -2.85
N GLN A 296 19.03 -8.25 -3.01
CA GLN A 296 18.85 -8.91 -4.32
C GLN A 296 17.38 -8.98 -4.74
N ALA A 297 16.46 -9.23 -3.80
CA ALA A 297 15.01 -9.16 -4.06
C ALA A 297 14.62 -7.77 -4.58
N ALA A 298 15.13 -6.70 -3.95
CA ALA A 298 14.87 -5.33 -4.40
C ALA A 298 15.38 -5.04 -5.83
N LEU A 299 16.49 -5.67 -6.25
CA LEU A 299 16.96 -5.57 -7.64
C LEU A 299 16.05 -6.32 -8.62
N ILE A 300 15.58 -7.52 -8.23
CA ILE A 300 14.62 -8.29 -9.03
C ILE A 300 13.31 -7.53 -9.17
N ASP A 301 12.76 -7.00 -8.06
CA ASP A 301 11.54 -6.18 -8.06
C ASP A 301 11.69 -4.91 -8.89
N GLY A 302 12.87 -4.27 -8.83
CA GLY A 302 13.17 -3.09 -9.63
C GLY A 302 13.12 -3.36 -11.14
N GLU A 303 13.58 -4.54 -11.58
CA GLU A 303 13.44 -4.98 -12.98
C GLU A 303 11.96 -5.18 -13.33
N VAL A 304 11.22 -5.92 -12.50
CA VAL A 304 9.78 -6.20 -12.68
C VAL A 304 8.97 -4.90 -12.76
N MET A 305 9.17 -3.98 -11.84
CA MET A 305 8.48 -2.67 -11.85
C MET A 305 8.76 -1.86 -13.12
N SER A 306 9.99 -1.95 -13.66
CA SER A 306 10.34 -1.29 -14.91
C SER A 306 9.66 -1.93 -16.13
N GLU A 307 9.54 -3.26 -16.13
CA GLU A 307 8.88 -4.05 -17.16
C GLU A 307 7.36 -3.79 -17.12
N ASP A 308 6.73 -3.83 -15.93
CA ASP A 308 5.32 -3.52 -15.74
C ASP A 308 4.98 -2.10 -16.17
N LYS A 309 5.77 -1.12 -15.76
CA LYS A 309 5.60 0.25 -16.21
C LYS A 309 5.57 0.32 -17.75
N HIS A 310 6.48 -0.37 -18.41
CA HIS A 310 6.57 -0.37 -19.87
C HIS A 310 5.31 -0.97 -20.52
N VAL A 311 4.84 -2.13 -20.05
CA VAL A 311 3.64 -2.77 -20.63
C VAL A 311 2.37 -1.97 -20.30
N CYS A 312 2.27 -1.37 -19.11
CA CYS A 312 1.19 -0.45 -18.76
C CYS A 312 1.13 0.77 -19.68
N GLU A 313 2.27 1.39 -19.96
CA GLU A 313 2.34 2.55 -20.88
C GLU A 313 1.93 2.17 -22.29
N LEU A 314 2.41 1.03 -22.82
CA LEU A 314 2.03 0.54 -24.14
C LEU A 314 0.52 0.26 -24.24
N HIS A 315 -0.03 -0.44 -23.26
CA HIS A 315 -1.46 -0.76 -23.17
C HIS A 315 -2.29 0.53 -23.10
N TYR A 316 -1.96 1.43 -22.18
CA TYR A 316 -2.72 2.67 -21.96
C TYR A 316 -2.72 3.57 -23.19
N GLN A 317 -1.58 3.70 -23.88
CA GLN A 317 -1.49 4.46 -25.13
C GLN A 317 -2.34 3.83 -26.25
N ALA A 318 -2.31 2.51 -26.36
CA ALA A 318 -3.05 1.80 -27.40
C ALA A 318 -4.57 1.86 -27.18
N THR A 319 -5.04 1.76 -25.94
CA THR A 319 -6.48 1.83 -25.60
C THR A 319 -7.08 3.23 -25.80
N ALA A 320 -6.28 4.27 -25.91
CA ALA A 320 -6.73 5.61 -26.28
C ALA A 320 -7.11 5.74 -27.79
N SER A 321 -6.79 4.72 -28.60
CA SER A 321 -7.13 4.72 -30.03
C SER A 321 -8.63 4.54 -30.24
N LYS A 322 -9.21 5.30 -31.17
CA LYS A 322 -10.61 5.10 -31.60
C LYS A 322 -10.88 3.75 -32.29
N TYR A 323 -9.83 3.03 -32.65
CA TYR A 323 -9.91 1.70 -33.28
C TYR A 323 -9.73 0.57 -32.27
N TRP A 324 -9.44 0.90 -31.01
CA TRP A 324 -9.42 -0.11 -29.97
C TRP A 324 -10.86 -0.57 -29.68
N GLU A 325 -11.05 -1.86 -29.74
CA GLU A 325 -12.30 -2.51 -29.40
C GLU A 325 -12.11 -3.33 -28.10
N LYS A 326 -13.21 -3.65 -27.46
CA LYS A 326 -13.23 -4.42 -26.22
C LYS A 326 -12.50 -5.77 -26.41
N GLY A 327 -11.44 -5.99 -25.64
CA GLY A 327 -10.69 -7.24 -25.62
C GLY A 327 -11.47 -8.39 -24.96
N LEU A 328 -11.00 -9.61 -25.18
CA LEU A 328 -11.52 -10.80 -24.54
C LEU A 328 -10.55 -11.22 -23.40
N LEU A 329 -11.06 -11.33 -22.17
CA LEU A 329 -10.30 -11.86 -21.04
C LEU A 329 -10.43 -13.39 -20.98
N GLY A 330 -9.30 -14.07 -20.80
CA GLY A 330 -9.20 -15.51 -20.62
C GLY A 330 -9.53 -15.98 -19.20
N ASP A 331 -9.49 -17.29 -18.97
CA ASP A 331 -9.72 -17.88 -17.64
C ASP A 331 -8.59 -17.55 -16.64
N SER A 332 -7.38 -17.33 -17.15
CA SER A 332 -6.22 -16.89 -16.35
C SER A 332 -6.27 -15.42 -15.91
N GLU A 333 -7.26 -14.65 -16.36
CA GLU A 333 -7.48 -13.25 -16.04
C GLU A 333 -8.78 -13.07 -15.21
N LYS A 334 -9.13 -14.10 -14.46
CA LYS A 334 -10.37 -14.12 -13.67
C LYS A 334 -10.37 -13.04 -12.58
N ALA A 335 -9.26 -12.90 -11.85
CA ALA A 335 -9.18 -11.91 -10.77
C ALA A 335 -9.21 -10.47 -11.31
N LEU A 336 -8.61 -10.21 -12.48
CA LEU A 336 -8.76 -8.94 -13.18
C LEU A 336 -10.23 -8.63 -13.49
N ARG A 337 -10.99 -9.61 -14.01
CA ARG A 337 -12.42 -9.46 -14.27
C ARG A 337 -13.21 -9.18 -12.99
N GLU A 338 -12.93 -9.91 -11.91
CA GLU A 338 -13.58 -9.74 -10.61
C GLU A 338 -13.30 -8.35 -10.02
N HIS A 339 -12.07 -7.83 -10.14
CA HIS A 339 -11.72 -6.48 -9.73
C HIS A 339 -12.52 -5.42 -10.52
N HIS A 340 -12.61 -5.56 -11.83
CA HIS A 340 -13.44 -4.68 -12.67
C HIS A 340 -14.93 -4.77 -12.31
N ASP A 341 -15.45 -5.94 -11.95
CA ASP A 341 -16.84 -6.12 -11.53
C ASP A 341 -17.12 -5.46 -10.17
N MET A 342 -16.16 -5.49 -9.24
CA MET A 342 -16.25 -4.72 -7.99
C MET A 342 -16.32 -3.22 -8.28
N LEU A 343 -15.48 -2.68 -9.17
CA LEU A 343 -15.54 -1.27 -9.57
C LEU A 343 -16.89 -0.90 -10.19
N ARG A 344 -17.43 -1.75 -11.09
CA ARG A 344 -18.75 -1.55 -11.70
C ARG A 344 -19.89 -1.61 -10.68
N GLY A 345 -19.74 -2.41 -9.64
CA GLY A 345 -20.69 -2.48 -8.54
C GLY A 345 -20.73 -1.21 -7.70
N LEU A 346 -19.57 -0.57 -7.52
CA LEU A 346 -19.44 0.68 -6.76
C LEU A 346 -19.77 1.93 -7.59
N ILE A 347 -19.55 1.89 -8.91
CA ILE A 347 -19.76 3.00 -9.85
C ILE A 347 -20.69 2.52 -10.98
N PRO A 348 -22.02 2.54 -10.77
CA PRO A 348 -22.97 2.06 -11.79
C PRO A 348 -22.88 2.78 -13.13
N GLU A 349 -22.36 3.99 -13.17
CA GLU A 349 -22.11 4.76 -14.40
C GLU A 349 -21.16 4.04 -15.36
N LEU A 350 -20.25 3.21 -14.85
CA LEU A 350 -19.35 2.37 -15.66
C LEU A 350 -20.12 1.34 -16.51
N ASN A 351 -21.32 0.93 -16.08
CA ASN A 351 -22.17 -0.01 -16.83
C ASN A 351 -22.86 0.65 -18.03
N ASN A 352 -23.02 1.98 -18.00
CA ASN A 352 -23.72 2.77 -19.02
C ASN A 352 -22.79 3.36 -20.06
N SER A 353 -21.48 3.33 -19.83
CA SER A 353 -20.51 3.78 -20.83
C SER A 353 -20.49 2.80 -21.99
N LYS A 354 -21.13 3.17 -23.09
CA LYS A 354 -20.75 2.67 -24.41
C LYS A 354 -19.35 3.25 -24.68
N ALA A 355 -18.34 2.59 -24.12
CA ALA A 355 -16.98 2.83 -24.54
C ALA A 355 -16.77 2.22 -25.91
#